data_5fe51d58c9438594cc66c89d87e0e497
#
_entry.id   5fe51d58c9438594cc66c89d87e0e497
#
_cell.length_a   1.000
_cell.length_b   1.000
_cell.length_c   1.000
_cell.angle_alpha   90.00
_cell.angle_beta   90.00
_cell.angle_gamma   90.00
#
_symmetry.space_group_name_H-M   'P 1'
#
loop_
_entity.id
_entity.type
_entity.pdbx_description
1 polymer ?
#
loop_
_entity_poly.entity_id
_entity_poly.type
_entity_poly.pdbx_seq_one_letter_code
_entity_poly.pdbx_strand_id
1 'polypeptide(L)'
;MRWLAAHTWLMALVLLVMMIVVSGYMGRPLNLLKDTEVDYLDADTVLAMRLLGEGQEREKTIRYEAEVEGGSRVLLYLQKDSVSMPVMGDVLMVQTQVRRGGQLGDFDYGMYLRRQGIAGSCWANRRNWQVIGHEEDRSLLTIAKRCQYRLHERYRQMGIEGKELGILSALTLGYRENLDKDVQRSFSVSGAMHVLAVSGLHTGIVWGIVVWLLTLGGWFKPLWEEKWKRWLLNIIAIVLIWMYAFVTGLSPSVMRSALMLSFWALSGLLEKQISRWNPLFAAAVIILIINPLALWSVSFQLSFAAVAGIMLIGQKMQRSISLKGRMLQYVGGLMLVSVAAQIATMPLTMHYFGQTSNYFALTNLVVIPMAGVLLVLGFGTLAMSWCVIGEWLGVVTKWCTWLLRDVVERIEGLPFSSTQISLESGSVFCLYGAIVCGLMMMRGAKIDWWWLIGVVLSLGMMLSVELGIVNL
;
A
#
# COMPACT_ATOMS: atom_id res chain seq x y z
N MET A 1 3.58 7.78 -33.80
CA MET A 1 2.42 7.11 -33.14
C MET A 1 2.45 5.58 -33.25
N ARG A 2 2.61 4.96 -34.44
CA ARG A 2 2.64 3.48 -34.58
C ARG A 2 3.75 2.77 -33.80
N TRP A 3 4.94 3.36 -33.74
CA TRP A 3 6.09 2.77 -33.03
C TRP A 3 5.91 2.77 -31.49
N LEU A 4 5.29 3.80 -30.91
CA LEU A 4 5.00 3.91 -29.47
C LEU A 4 3.88 2.96 -29.02
N ALA A 5 2.91 2.68 -29.91
CA ALA A 5 1.92 1.62 -29.69
C ALA A 5 2.61 0.24 -29.60
N ALA A 6 3.56 -0.04 -30.51
CA ALA A 6 4.31 -1.28 -30.53
C ALA A 6 5.11 -1.49 -29.22
N HIS A 7 5.71 -0.42 -28.65
CA HIS A 7 6.48 -0.52 -27.38
C HIS A 7 5.58 -0.76 -26.18
N THR A 8 4.37 -0.21 -26.15
CA THR A 8 3.39 -0.48 -25.09
C THR A 8 2.96 -1.96 -25.13
N TRP A 9 2.75 -2.51 -26.31
CA TRP A 9 2.44 -3.93 -26.49
C TRP A 9 3.60 -4.83 -26.10
N LEU A 10 4.85 -4.43 -26.39
CA LEU A 10 6.02 -5.18 -26.02
C LEU A 10 6.18 -5.22 -24.48
N MET A 11 5.98 -4.11 -23.78
CA MET A 11 6.02 -4.08 -22.30
C MET A 11 4.86 -4.90 -21.72
N ALA A 12 3.66 -4.82 -22.28
CA ALA A 12 2.54 -5.66 -21.87
C ALA A 12 2.82 -7.15 -22.12
N LEU A 13 3.47 -7.50 -23.24
CA LEU A 13 3.89 -8.86 -23.56
C LEU A 13 4.95 -9.37 -22.58
N VAL A 14 5.97 -8.56 -22.28
CA VAL A 14 7.01 -8.89 -21.28
C VAL A 14 6.37 -9.13 -19.92
N LEU A 15 5.41 -8.30 -19.52
CA LEU A 15 4.67 -8.44 -18.27
C LEU A 15 3.86 -9.74 -18.25
N LEU A 16 3.16 -10.03 -19.35
CA LEU A 16 2.39 -11.26 -19.52
C LEU A 16 3.30 -12.49 -19.44
N VAL A 17 4.44 -12.48 -20.15
CA VAL A 17 5.43 -13.56 -20.11
C VAL A 17 6.00 -13.74 -18.71
N MET A 18 6.35 -12.64 -18.03
CA MET A 18 6.78 -12.71 -16.63
C MET A 18 5.69 -13.25 -15.71
N MET A 19 4.43 -12.84 -15.89
CA MET A 19 3.30 -13.40 -15.12
C MET A 19 3.13 -14.90 -15.37
N ILE A 20 3.25 -15.36 -16.61
CA ILE A 20 3.18 -16.79 -16.97
C ILE A 20 4.37 -17.55 -16.37
N VAL A 21 5.58 -17.01 -16.48
CA VAL A 21 6.78 -17.61 -15.91
C VAL A 21 6.66 -17.71 -14.39
N VAL A 22 6.25 -16.63 -13.72
CA VAL A 22 6.04 -16.62 -12.26
C VAL A 22 4.93 -17.59 -11.85
N SER A 23 3.80 -17.68 -12.59
CA SER A 23 2.74 -18.62 -12.30
C SER A 23 3.16 -20.08 -12.57
N GLY A 24 3.93 -20.32 -13.64
CA GLY A 24 4.49 -21.65 -13.94
C GLY A 24 5.54 -22.11 -12.91
N TYR A 25 6.29 -21.18 -12.35
CA TYR A 25 7.21 -21.45 -11.24
C TYR A 25 6.47 -21.80 -9.93
N MET A 26 5.27 -21.30 -9.72
CA MET A 26 4.48 -21.61 -8.51
C MET A 26 3.84 -23.01 -8.53
N GLY A 27 3.73 -23.67 -9.70
CA GLY A 27 3.35 -25.06 -9.79
C GLY A 27 4.46 -26.05 -9.43
N ARG A 28 5.70 -25.58 -9.23
CA ARG A 28 6.80 -26.35 -8.66
C ARG A 28 6.99 -25.92 -7.21
N PRO A 29 7.31 -26.86 -6.27
CA PRO A 29 7.69 -26.46 -4.92
C PRO A 29 8.82 -25.43 -5.05
N LEU A 30 8.60 -24.24 -4.54
CA LEU A 30 9.48 -23.08 -4.71
C LEU A 30 10.78 -23.27 -3.91
N ASN A 31 11.71 -24.04 -4.46
CA ASN A 31 13.12 -24.04 -4.05
C ASN A 31 13.86 -22.75 -4.42
N LEU A 32 13.16 -21.73 -4.97
CA LEU A 32 13.71 -20.39 -5.23
C LEU A 32 13.63 -19.41 -4.06
N LEU A 33 12.70 -19.61 -3.15
CA LEU A 33 12.98 -19.23 -1.80
C LEU A 33 14.06 -20.23 -1.40
N LYS A 34 15.33 -19.83 -1.23
CA LYS A 34 16.23 -20.60 -0.41
C LYS A 34 15.34 -21.21 0.67
N ASP A 35 15.12 -22.53 0.61
CA ASP A 35 14.80 -23.26 1.80
C ASP A 35 15.95 -22.88 2.72
N THR A 36 15.79 -21.73 3.34
CA THR A 36 16.49 -21.43 4.54
C THR A 36 15.96 -22.52 5.40
N GLU A 37 16.74 -23.59 5.48
CA GLU A 37 16.60 -24.70 6.37
C GLU A 37 16.53 -24.18 7.81
N VAL A 38 15.48 -23.44 8.12
CA VAL A 38 14.91 -23.53 9.44
C VAL A 38 14.21 -24.86 9.35
N ASP A 39 14.93 -25.94 9.64
CA ASP A 39 14.33 -27.20 10.00
C ASP A 39 13.22 -26.82 10.98
N TYR A 40 11.96 -27.07 10.60
CA TYR A 40 10.84 -26.89 11.49
C TYR A 40 11.09 -27.86 12.64
N LEU A 41 11.66 -27.28 13.69
CA LEU A 41 12.13 -28.04 14.83
C LEU A 41 10.89 -28.38 15.62
N ASP A 42 10.49 -29.65 15.55
CA ASP A 42 9.41 -30.21 16.38
C ASP A 42 9.80 -30.20 17.88
N ALA A 43 11.05 -29.86 18.20
CA ALA A 43 11.57 -29.76 19.57
C ALA A 43 12.00 -28.31 19.89
N ASP A 44 11.98 -27.95 21.16
CA ASP A 44 12.53 -26.69 21.65
C ASP A 44 14.03 -26.63 21.39
N THR A 45 14.42 -25.75 20.49
CA THR A 45 15.81 -25.51 20.13
C THR A 45 16.22 -24.11 20.56
N VAL A 46 17.48 -23.94 20.90
CA VAL A 46 18.04 -22.65 21.22
C VAL A 46 18.52 -21.99 19.94
N LEU A 47 17.91 -20.87 19.59
CA LEU A 47 18.20 -20.11 18.36
C LEU A 47 18.72 -18.73 18.69
N ALA A 48 19.79 -18.32 18.02
CA ALA A 48 20.23 -16.93 18.04
C ALA A 48 19.40 -16.14 17.02
N MET A 49 18.75 -15.08 17.48
CA MET A 49 17.84 -14.27 16.70
C MET A 49 18.17 -12.78 16.84
N ARG A 50 18.35 -12.07 15.72
CA ARG A 50 18.54 -10.63 15.69
C ARG A 50 17.21 -9.93 15.41
N LEU A 51 16.84 -8.94 16.19
CA LEU A 51 15.61 -8.16 16.01
C LEU A 51 15.77 -7.14 14.87
N LEU A 52 14.90 -7.25 13.85
CA LEU A 52 14.91 -6.40 12.65
C LEU A 52 14.01 -5.16 12.77
N GLY A 53 13.19 -5.06 13.79
CA GLY A 53 12.25 -3.96 13.99
C GLY A 53 11.91 -3.76 15.45
N GLU A 54 11.23 -2.66 15.74
CA GLU A 54 10.68 -2.39 17.06
C GLU A 54 9.56 -3.37 17.41
N GLY A 55 9.34 -3.61 18.70
CA GLY A 55 8.30 -4.49 19.20
C GLY A 55 6.91 -3.92 19.00
N GLN A 56 6.04 -4.69 18.36
CA GLN A 56 4.62 -4.37 18.21
C GLN A 56 3.84 -4.87 19.40
N GLU A 57 3.32 -3.95 20.20
CA GLU A 57 2.52 -4.30 21.35
C GLU A 57 1.18 -4.94 20.96
N ARG A 58 0.88 -6.08 21.58
CA ARG A 58 -0.41 -6.75 21.58
C ARG A 58 -0.93 -6.89 23.01
N GLU A 59 -2.13 -7.38 23.21
CA GLU A 59 -2.74 -7.49 24.55
C GLU A 59 -1.84 -8.23 25.57
N LYS A 60 -1.31 -9.38 25.20
CA LYS A 60 -0.52 -10.27 26.10
C LYS A 60 0.93 -10.46 25.65
N THR A 61 1.28 -10.04 24.44
CA THR A 61 2.59 -10.31 23.84
C THR A 61 3.11 -9.07 23.11
N ILE A 62 4.42 -9.04 22.86
CA ILE A 62 5.06 -8.10 21.93
C ILE A 62 5.57 -8.92 20.76
N ARG A 63 5.20 -8.53 19.54
CA ARG A 63 5.62 -9.16 18.29
C ARG A 63 6.81 -8.46 17.71
N TYR A 64 7.85 -9.20 17.39
CA TYR A 64 9.05 -8.75 16.69
C TYR A 64 9.20 -9.46 15.36
N GLU A 65 9.77 -8.78 14.35
CA GLU A 65 10.39 -9.44 13.22
C GLU A 65 11.84 -9.74 13.59
N ALA A 66 12.25 -10.98 13.52
CA ALA A 66 13.60 -11.43 13.88
C ALA A 66 14.23 -12.21 12.72
N GLU A 67 15.53 -12.12 12.61
CA GLU A 67 16.36 -12.91 11.68
C GLU A 67 17.13 -13.96 12.50
N VAL A 68 16.91 -15.22 12.15
CA VAL A 68 17.62 -16.34 12.76
C VAL A 68 19.00 -16.48 12.15
N GLU A 69 19.95 -17.02 12.87
CA GLU A 69 21.27 -17.40 12.36
C GLU A 69 21.12 -18.32 11.14
N GLY A 70 21.59 -17.88 9.96
CA GLY A 70 21.29 -18.51 8.67
C GLY A 70 20.44 -17.65 7.73
N GLY A 71 19.94 -16.45 8.17
CA GLY A 71 19.30 -15.44 7.34
C GLY A 71 17.80 -15.61 7.15
N SER A 72 17.17 -16.55 7.85
CA SER A 72 15.72 -16.75 7.82
C SER A 72 14.99 -15.74 8.70
N ARG A 73 13.93 -15.12 8.18
CA ARG A 73 13.08 -14.22 8.98
C ARG A 73 11.94 -14.99 9.63
N VAL A 74 11.69 -14.69 10.88
CA VAL A 74 10.61 -15.28 11.68
C VAL A 74 9.87 -14.18 12.46
N LEU A 75 8.60 -14.48 12.82
CA LEU A 75 7.86 -13.65 13.77
C LEU A 75 8.08 -14.19 15.18
N LEU A 76 8.73 -13.39 16.02
CA LEU A 76 8.96 -13.72 17.43
C LEU A 76 7.90 -13.04 18.29
N TYR A 77 7.17 -13.82 19.08
CA TYR A 77 6.20 -13.34 20.05
C TYR A 77 6.78 -13.52 21.46
N LEU A 78 7.08 -12.41 22.12
CA LEU A 78 7.52 -12.40 23.52
C LEU A 78 6.35 -12.05 24.44
N GLN A 79 6.22 -12.76 25.54
CA GLN A 79 5.23 -12.45 26.58
C GLN A 79 5.55 -11.08 27.19
N LYS A 80 4.55 -10.20 27.34
CA LYS A 80 4.70 -8.94 28.07
C LYS A 80 5.09 -9.19 29.50
N ASP A 81 6.14 -8.50 29.95
CA ASP A 81 6.58 -8.51 31.33
C ASP A 81 7.04 -7.10 31.74
N SER A 82 7.11 -6.87 33.07
CA SER A 82 7.46 -5.56 33.66
C SER A 82 8.95 -5.18 33.53
N VAL A 83 9.78 -6.04 32.91
CA VAL A 83 11.21 -5.84 32.71
C VAL A 83 11.47 -5.22 31.33
N SER A 84 12.61 -4.54 31.18
CA SER A 84 13.05 -3.91 29.94
C SER A 84 12.94 -4.85 28.75
N MET A 85 12.05 -4.51 27.82
CA MET A 85 11.87 -5.27 26.58
C MET A 85 13.04 -5.01 25.63
N PRO A 86 13.42 -6.03 24.83
CA PRO A 86 14.52 -5.88 23.88
C PRO A 86 14.16 -4.86 22.81
N VAL A 87 15.18 -4.16 22.33
CA VAL A 87 15.06 -3.14 21.29
C VAL A 87 15.58 -3.64 19.95
N MET A 88 15.23 -2.92 18.89
CA MET A 88 15.70 -3.21 17.54
C MET A 88 17.24 -3.28 17.49
N GLY A 89 17.79 -4.36 16.94
CA GLY A 89 19.22 -4.63 16.86
C GLY A 89 19.74 -5.54 17.96
N ASP A 90 18.95 -5.83 18.99
CA ASP A 90 19.35 -6.81 20.00
C ASP A 90 19.41 -8.22 19.40
N VAL A 91 20.45 -8.94 19.79
CA VAL A 91 20.61 -10.36 19.49
C VAL A 91 20.14 -11.15 20.70
N LEU A 92 19.13 -11.96 20.50
CA LEU A 92 18.51 -12.77 21.54
C LEU A 92 18.89 -14.24 21.34
N MET A 93 19.21 -14.90 22.42
CA MET A 93 19.20 -16.36 22.48
C MET A 93 17.83 -16.78 22.99
N VAL A 94 17.09 -17.53 22.15
CA VAL A 94 15.69 -17.87 22.40
C VAL A 94 15.52 -19.37 22.31
N GLN A 95 15.01 -19.99 23.39
CA GLN A 95 14.61 -21.38 23.37
C GLN A 95 13.15 -21.48 22.95
N THR A 96 12.91 -21.96 21.73
CA THR A 96 11.57 -21.96 21.12
C THR A 96 11.47 -22.95 19.97
N GLN A 97 10.23 -23.21 19.55
CA GLN A 97 9.90 -23.95 18.33
C GLN A 97 9.48 -22.96 17.24
N VAL A 98 10.03 -23.11 16.03
CA VAL A 98 9.55 -22.38 14.87
C VAL A 98 8.39 -23.15 14.25
N ARG A 99 7.19 -22.60 14.33
CA ARG A 99 5.97 -23.20 13.79
C ARG A 99 5.61 -22.60 12.46
N ARG A 100 5.24 -23.43 11.50
CA ARG A 100 4.58 -22.98 10.27
C ARG A 100 3.24 -22.35 10.66
N GLY A 101 2.86 -21.24 10.00
CA GLY A 101 1.51 -20.71 10.16
C GLY A 101 0.49 -21.77 9.79
N GLY A 102 -0.51 -22.00 10.65
CA GLY A 102 -1.60 -22.92 10.39
C GLY A 102 -2.64 -22.36 9.41
N GLN A 103 -3.57 -23.20 8.98
CA GLN A 103 -4.78 -22.76 8.28
C GLN A 103 -5.73 -22.09 9.29
N LEU A 104 -6.18 -20.88 8.96
CA LEU A 104 -7.25 -20.17 9.67
C LEU A 104 -8.50 -20.22 8.78
N GLY A 105 -9.34 -21.21 8.95
CA GLY A 105 -10.43 -21.51 8.02
C GLY A 105 -9.86 -21.78 6.62
N ASP A 106 -10.38 -21.11 5.60
CA ASP A 106 -9.90 -21.21 4.21
C ASP A 106 -8.62 -20.41 3.92
N PHE A 107 -8.11 -19.65 4.91
CA PHE A 107 -6.92 -18.81 4.76
C PHE A 107 -5.65 -19.53 5.21
N ASP A 108 -4.75 -19.80 4.27
CA ASP A 108 -3.42 -20.37 4.57
C ASP A 108 -2.47 -19.26 5.06
N TYR A 109 -2.41 -19.11 6.39
CA TYR A 109 -1.54 -18.14 7.04
C TYR A 109 -0.05 -18.46 6.83
N GLY A 110 0.31 -19.73 6.70
CA GLY A 110 1.68 -20.16 6.41
C GLY A 110 2.14 -19.70 5.03
N MET A 111 1.31 -19.87 4.00
CA MET A 111 1.57 -19.37 2.66
C MET A 111 1.65 -17.84 2.64
N TYR A 112 0.79 -17.15 3.37
CA TYR A 112 0.82 -15.69 3.51
C TYR A 112 2.14 -15.18 4.10
N LEU A 113 2.64 -15.81 5.18
CA LEU A 113 3.93 -15.47 5.80
C LEU A 113 5.10 -15.70 4.82
N ARG A 114 5.12 -16.85 4.13
CA ARG A 114 6.15 -17.17 3.14
C ARG A 114 6.19 -16.15 2.00
N ARG A 115 5.04 -15.68 1.51
CA ARG A 115 4.97 -14.60 0.50
C ARG A 115 5.58 -13.30 0.98
N GLN A 116 5.67 -13.10 2.30
CA GLN A 116 6.37 -11.96 2.92
C GLN A 116 7.85 -12.25 3.23
N GLY A 117 8.35 -13.43 2.89
CA GLY A 117 9.71 -13.84 3.20
C GLY A 117 9.90 -14.25 4.67
N ILE A 118 8.81 -14.60 5.36
CA ILE A 118 8.80 -15.02 6.76
C ILE A 118 8.64 -16.54 6.79
N ALA A 119 9.62 -17.23 7.37
CA ALA A 119 9.64 -18.69 7.42
C ALA A 119 8.58 -19.27 8.37
N GLY A 120 8.31 -18.60 9.48
CA GLY A 120 7.35 -19.08 10.46
C GLY A 120 7.18 -18.13 11.63
N SER A 121 6.53 -18.61 12.68
CA SER A 121 6.37 -17.89 13.93
C SER A 121 6.87 -18.71 15.11
N CYS A 122 7.44 -18.04 16.09
CA CYS A 122 7.91 -18.62 17.34
C CYS A 122 7.39 -17.82 18.53
N TRP A 123 7.30 -18.49 19.66
CA TRP A 123 6.76 -17.89 20.87
C TRP A 123 7.67 -18.22 22.05
N ALA A 124 8.00 -17.22 22.85
CA ALA A 124 8.85 -17.41 24.01
C ALA A 124 8.31 -16.69 25.24
N ASN A 125 8.35 -17.44 26.37
CA ASN A 125 8.13 -16.89 27.70
C ASN A 125 9.40 -16.22 28.18
N ARG A 126 9.31 -15.38 29.21
CA ARG A 126 10.45 -14.66 29.78
C ARG A 126 11.64 -15.55 30.14
N ARG A 127 11.41 -16.76 30.61
CA ARG A 127 12.48 -17.69 31.04
C ARG A 127 13.25 -18.29 29.87
N ASN A 128 12.70 -18.17 28.67
CA ASN A 128 13.18 -18.86 27.48
C ASN A 128 13.94 -17.93 26.52
N TRP A 129 14.26 -16.71 26.91
CA TRP A 129 15.07 -15.80 26.10
C TRP A 129 15.99 -14.93 26.93
N GLN A 130 17.13 -14.54 26.35
CA GLN A 130 18.12 -13.67 26.95
C GLN A 130 18.77 -12.80 25.87
N VAL A 131 19.02 -11.54 26.17
CA VAL A 131 19.83 -10.65 25.31
C VAL A 131 21.29 -11.04 25.46
N ILE A 132 21.94 -11.42 24.37
CA ILE A 132 23.35 -11.83 24.34
C ILE A 132 24.27 -10.77 23.71
N GLY A 133 23.69 -9.81 22.98
CA GLY A 133 24.46 -8.76 22.34
C GLY A 133 23.54 -7.74 21.64
N HIS A 134 24.17 -6.75 21.04
CA HIS A 134 23.51 -5.75 20.21
C HIS A 134 24.30 -5.60 18.91
N GLU A 135 23.66 -5.85 17.80
CA GLU A 135 24.24 -5.69 16.46
C GLU A 135 23.48 -4.60 15.70
N GLU A 136 24.18 -3.55 15.32
CA GLU A 136 23.62 -2.55 14.44
C GLU A 136 23.53 -3.09 13.02
N ASP A 137 22.32 -3.45 12.59
CA ASP A 137 22.06 -3.65 11.16
C ASP A 137 22.12 -2.30 10.43
N ARG A 138 23.06 -2.19 9.50
CA ARG A 138 23.26 -0.99 8.65
C ARG A 138 22.56 -1.10 7.30
N SER A 139 21.61 -2.02 7.14
CA SER A 139 20.83 -2.08 5.90
C SER A 139 20.02 -0.79 5.71
N LEU A 140 19.85 -0.37 4.46
CA LEU A 140 19.05 0.82 4.13
C LEU A 140 17.61 0.72 4.68
N LEU A 141 17.06 -0.48 4.69
CA LEU A 141 15.72 -0.73 5.22
C LEU A 141 15.66 -0.48 6.74
N THR A 142 16.64 -0.98 7.48
CA THR A 142 16.74 -0.80 8.92
C THR A 142 16.93 0.67 9.30
N ILE A 143 17.81 1.38 8.56
CA ILE A 143 18.00 2.81 8.77
C ILE A 143 16.71 3.58 8.49
N ALA A 144 15.98 3.23 7.42
CA ALA A 144 14.69 3.85 7.09
C ALA A 144 13.64 3.61 8.20
N LYS A 145 13.51 2.37 8.69
CA LYS A 145 12.61 2.04 9.82
C LYS A 145 12.98 2.80 11.10
N ARG A 146 14.28 2.91 11.42
CA ARG A 146 14.73 3.73 12.57
C ARG A 146 14.40 5.21 12.40
N CYS A 147 14.59 5.75 11.20
CA CYS A 147 14.21 7.13 10.88
C CYS A 147 12.71 7.33 11.07
N GLN A 148 11.89 6.43 10.52
CA GLN A 148 10.43 6.42 10.66
C GLN A 148 10.00 6.41 12.13
N TYR A 149 10.58 5.53 12.95
CA TYR A 149 10.30 5.44 14.39
C TYR A 149 10.70 6.72 15.14
N ARG A 150 11.90 7.29 14.86
CA ARG A 150 12.33 8.55 15.48
C ARG A 150 11.39 9.71 15.16
N LEU A 151 10.86 9.76 13.93
CA LEU A 151 9.89 10.79 13.54
C LEU A 151 8.54 10.58 14.23
N HIS A 152 8.11 9.32 14.41
CA HIS A 152 6.94 8.97 15.21
C HIS A 152 7.08 9.44 16.65
N GLU A 153 8.20 9.15 17.32
CA GLU A 153 8.48 9.62 18.67
C GLU A 153 8.56 11.15 18.74
N ARG A 154 9.00 11.80 17.67
CA ARG A 154 9.01 13.26 17.61
C ARG A 154 7.59 13.84 17.65
N TYR A 155 6.63 13.24 16.94
CA TYR A 155 5.21 13.64 17.07
C TYR A 155 4.70 13.49 18.50
N ARG A 156 5.06 12.39 19.17
CA ARG A 156 4.68 12.14 20.57
C ARG A 156 5.24 13.21 21.50
N GLN A 157 6.51 13.58 21.34
CA GLN A 157 7.16 14.65 22.11
C GLN A 157 6.50 16.03 21.92
N MET A 158 5.81 16.23 20.79
CA MET A 158 5.05 17.46 20.49
C MET A 158 3.60 17.41 21.02
N GLY A 159 3.27 16.46 21.90
CA GLY A 159 1.96 16.36 22.55
C GLY A 159 0.86 15.74 21.69
N ILE A 160 1.20 15.09 20.57
CA ILE A 160 0.26 14.29 19.81
C ILE A 160 0.31 12.87 20.37
N GLU A 161 -0.81 12.39 20.93
CA GLU A 161 -0.86 11.12 21.64
C GLU A 161 -2.09 10.30 21.24
N GLY A 162 -2.15 9.03 21.69
CA GLY A 162 -3.31 8.16 21.53
C GLY A 162 -3.67 7.84 20.08
N LYS A 163 -4.97 7.83 19.78
CA LYS A 163 -5.50 7.50 18.45
C LYS A 163 -5.03 8.47 17.36
N GLU A 164 -4.88 9.75 17.70
CA GLU A 164 -4.42 10.80 16.79
C GLU A 164 -2.96 10.57 16.36
N LEU A 165 -2.09 10.17 17.28
CA LEU A 165 -0.70 9.82 16.97
C LEU A 165 -0.65 8.62 16.01
N GLY A 166 -1.46 7.58 16.27
CA GLY A 166 -1.55 6.41 15.40
C GLY A 166 -1.99 6.77 13.98
N ILE A 167 -3.06 7.56 13.84
CA ILE A 167 -3.60 7.99 12.54
C ILE A 167 -2.60 8.88 11.80
N LEU A 168 -2.04 9.89 12.46
CA LEU A 168 -1.09 10.82 11.84
C LEU A 168 0.17 10.10 11.38
N SER A 169 0.74 9.24 12.22
CA SER A 169 1.95 8.47 11.90
C SER A 169 1.71 7.48 10.78
N ALA A 170 0.55 6.81 10.76
CA ALA A 170 0.17 5.92 9.67
C ALA A 170 0.04 6.67 8.34
N LEU A 171 -0.58 7.86 8.36
CA LEU A 171 -0.86 8.67 7.17
C LEU A 171 0.39 9.36 6.61
N THR A 172 1.24 9.93 7.48
CA THR A 172 2.41 10.73 7.06
C THR A 172 3.66 9.89 6.88
N LEU A 173 3.93 9.00 7.85
CA LEU A 173 5.15 8.21 7.93
C LEU A 173 4.96 6.75 7.50
N GLY A 174 3.71 6.27 7.36
CA GLY A 174 3.45 4.86 7.11
C GLY A 174 3.67 3.94 8.33
N TYR A 175 3.86 4.52 9.51
CA TYR A 175 4.07 3.80 10.76
C TYR A 175 2.72 3.38 11.35
N ARG A 176 2.43 2.08 11.37
CA ARG A 176 1.11 1.52 11.75
C ARG A 176 1.15 0.64 12.99
N GLU A 177 2.30 0.49 13.60
CA GLU A 177 2.49 -0.47 14.69
C GLU A 177 1.62 -0.16 15.91
N ASN A 178 1.39 1.15 16.16
CA ASN A 178 0.57 1.64 17.27
C ASN A 178 -0.85 2.06 16.84
N LEU A 179 -1.34 1.58 15.70
CA LEU A 179 -2.66 1.94 15.23
C LEU A 179 -3.73 1.09 15.94
N ASP A 180 -4.64 1.77 16.63
CA ASP A 180 -5.75 1.16 17.36
C ASP A 180 -6.66 0.32 16.43
N LYS A 181 -7.08 -0.84 16.91
CA LYS A 181 -7.94 -1.77 16.13
C LYS A 181 -9.31 -1.16 15.81
N ASP A 182 -9.88 -0.38 16.74
CA ASP A 182 -11.16 0.27 16.50
C ASP A 182 -11.03 1.31 15.40
N VAL A 183 -9.92 2.09 15.39
CA VAL A 183 -9.61 3.02 14.31
C VAL A 183 -9.45 2.29 12.98
N GLN A 184 -8.72 1.17 12.96
CA GLN A 184 -8.58 0.36 11.74
C GLN A 184 -9.93 -0.12 11.22
N ARG A 185 -10.82 -0.56 12.11
CA ARG A 185 -12.17 -1.00 11.77
C ARG A 185 -12.97 0.17 11.18
N SER A 186 -13.01 1.33 11.84
CA SER A 186 -13.75 2.50 11.37
C SER A 186 -13.33 2.93 9.98
N PHE A 187 -12.01 2.97 9.72
CA PHE A 187 -11.47 3.30 8.40
C PHE A 187 -11.73 2.20 7.36
N SER A 188 -11.80 0.94 7.76
CA SER A 188 -12.13 -0.17 6.86
C SER A 188 -13.59 -0.13 6.43
N VAL A 189 -14.50 -0.01 7.39
CA VAL A 189 -15.96 0.03 7.17
C VAL A 189 -16.36 1.25 6.34
N SER A 190 -15.79 2.42 6.63
CA SER A 190 -16.03 3.65 5.87
C SER A 190 -15.39 3.66 4.46
N GLY A 191 -14.47 2.71 4.15
CA GLY A 191 -13.76 2.65 2.87
C GLY A 191 -12.51 3.52 2.78
N ALA A 192 -12.05 4.08 3.91
CA ALA A 192 -10.87 4.94 4.00
C ALA A 192 -9.58 4.20 4.40
N MET A 193 -9.60 2.87 4.52
CA MET A 193 -8.43 2.08 4.96
C MET A 193 -7.18 2.34 4.11
N HIS A 194 -7.35 2.64 2.82
CA HIS A 194 -6.27 2.97 1.90
C HIS A 194 -5.53 4.27 2.25
N VAL A 195 -6.13 5.15 3.06
CA VAL A 195 -5.53 6.42 3.53
C VAL A 195 -4.62 6.18 4.72
N LEU A 196 -4.94 5.24 5.61
CA LEU A 196 -4.04 4.80 6.70
C LEU A 196 -2.83 4.01 6.18
N ALA A 197 -2.91 3.56 4.94
CA ALA A 197 -1.76 3.03 4.23
C ALA A 197 -1.18 4.16 3.38
N VAL A 198 0.06 4.60 3.64
CA VAL A 198 0.70 5.53 2.71
C VAL A 198 0.59 4.97 1.29
N SER A 199 -0.17 5.67 0.46
CA SER A 199 -0.61 5.19 -0.85
C SER A 199 0.02 6.00 -1.98
N GLY A 200 -0.22 5.57 -3.22
CA GLY A 200 0.15 6.34 -4.40
C GLY A 200 -0.43 7.75 -4.43
N LEU A 201 -1.59 7.96 -3.81
CA LEU A 201 -2.19 9.28 -3.68
C LEU A 201 -1.31 10.21 -2.81
N HIS A 202 -0.85 9.73 -1.65
CA HIS A 202 0.05 10.50 -0.76
C HIS A 202 1.35 10.85 -1.48
N THR A 203 1.96 9.87 -2.16
CA THR A 203 3.16 10.09 -2.96
C THR A 203 2.91 11.10 -4.09
N GLY A 204 1.73 11.06 -4.73
CA GLY A 204 1.31 12.02 -5.74
C GLY A 204 1.11 13.45 -5.19
N ILE A 205 0.54 13.58 -3.98
CA ILE A 205 0.40 14.87 -3.29
C ILE A 205 1.77 15.43 -2.95
N VAL A 206 2.67 14.62 -2.38
CA VAL A 206 4.05 15.03 -2.07
C VAL A 206 4.78 15.44 -3.33
N TRP A 207 4.64 14.68 -4.43
CA TRP A 207 5.18 15.06 -5.74
C TRP A 207 4.66 16.43 -6.20
N GLY A 208 3.34 16.66 -6.10
CA GLY A 208 2.73 17.94 -6.44
C GLY A 208 3.27 19.09 -5.61
N ILE A 209 3.45 18.90 -4.30
CA ILE A 209 4.05 19.88 -3.37
C ILE A 209 5.51 20.15 -3.77
N VAL A 210 6.30 19.11 -4.01
CA VAL A 210 7.71 19.23 -4.43
C VAL A 210 7.81 20.04 -5.73
N VAL A 211 7.03 19.68 -6.74
CA VAL A 211 7.01 20.42 -8.01
C VAL A 211 6.57 21.87 -7.80
N TRP A 212 5.54 22.11 -6.99
CA TRP A 212 5.07 23.45 -6.67
C TRP A 212 6.14 24.29 -5.97
N LEU A 213 6.85 23.72 -5.00
CA LEU A 213 7.96 24.38 -4.30
C LEU A 213 9.13 24.66 -5.25
N LEU A 214 9.52 23.71 -6.09
CA LEU A 214 10.60 23.88 -7.07
C LEU A 214 10.27 24.94 -8.13
N THR A 215 8.99 25.16 -8.40
CA THR A 215 8.53 26.20 -9.32
C THR A 215 8.11 27.49 -8.61
N LEU A 216 8.16 27.51 -7.28
CA LEU A 216 7.64 28.60 -6.42
C LEU A 216 6.29 29.12 -6.94
N GLY A 217 5.33 28.18 -7.07
CA GLY A 217 3.98 28.53 -7.51
C GLY A 217 3.90 29.11 -8.94
N GLY A 218 4.94 28.92 -9.74
CA GLY A 218 5.00 29.41 -11.12
C GLY A 218 5.91 30.63 -11.35
N TRP A 219 6.51 31.21 -10.31
CA TRP A 219 7.47 32.31 -10.45
C TRP A 219 8.73 31.89 -11.23
N PHE A 220 9.13 30.64 -11.13
CA PHE A 220 10.24 30.06 -11.88
C PHE A 220 9.80 29.24 -13.11
N LYS A 221 8.62 29.52 -13.70
CA LYS A 221 8.21 28.93 -14.99
C LYS A 221 9.31 28.99 -16.07
N PRO A 222 10.07 30.10 -16.20
CA PRO A 222 11.17 30.19 -17.17
C PRO A 222 12.24 29.11 -16.97
N LEU A 223 12.40 28.57 -15.75
CA LEU A 223 13.34 27.46 -15.49
C LEU A 223 12.95 26.16 -16.21
N TRP A 224 11.68 25.98 -16.55
CA TRP A 224 11.20 24.82 -17.30
C TRP A 224 11.36 24.95 -18.81
N GLU A 225 11.62 26.13 -19.31
CA GLU A 225 11.79 26.38 -20.76
C GLU A 225 13.16 25.92 -21.23
N GLU A 226 14.21 26.02 -20.41
CA GLU A 226 15.54 25.53 -20.73
C GLU A 226 15.67 24.03 -20.43
N LYS A 227 16.10 23.23 -21.42
CA LYS A 227 16.18 21.77 -21.33
C LYS A 227 16.97 21.28 -20.12
N TRP A 228 18.15 21.85 -19.86
CA TRP A 228 19.02 21.42 -18.76
C TRP A 228 18.43 21.76 -17.38
N LYS A 229 17.75 22.91 -17.21
CA LYS A 229 17.07 23.27 -15.96
C LYS A 229 15.90 22.34 -15.69
N ARG A 230 15.11 22.00 -16.72
CA ARG A 230 14.06 20.99 -16.62
C ARG A 230 14.60 19.62 -16.19
N TRP A 231 15.74 19.21 -16.74
CA TRP A 231 16.44 18.02 -16.32
C TRP A 231 16.80 18.07 -14.83
N LEU A 232 17.45 19.12 -14.39
CA LEU A 232 17.86 19.30 -13.00
C LEU A 232 16.67 19.26 -12.04
N LEU A 233 15.59 20.00 -12.35
CA LEU A 233 14.37 20.03 -11.51
C LEU A 233 13.71 18.66 -11.41
N ASN A 234 13.62 17.91 -12.52
CA ASN A 234 13.07 16.55 -12.47
C ASN A 234 13.95 15.58 -11.66
N ILE A 235 15.28 15.67 -11.77
CA ILE A 235 16.20 14.87 -10.95
C ILE A 235 16.02 15.20 -9.47
N ILE A 236 15.97 16.50 -9.11
CA ILE A 236 15.72 16.93 -7.74
C ILE A 236 14.39 16.39 -7.24
N ALA A 237 13.32 16.48 -8.05
CA ALA A 237 12.01 15.97 -7.68
C ALA A 237 12.03 14.44 -7.48
N ILE A 238 12.75 13.69 -8.32
CA ILE A 238 12.94 12.25 -8.15
C ILE A 238 13.68 11.96 -6.84
N VAL A 239 14.78 12.66 -6.55
CA VAL A 239 15.52 12.46 -5.29
C VAL A 239 14.62 12.74 -4.08
N LEU A 240 13.85 13.83 -4.09
CA LEU A 240 12.96 14.19 -2.98
C LEU A 240 11.84 13.16 -2.77
N ILE A 241 11.30 12.57 -3.85
CA ILE A 241 10.30 11.52 -3.71
C ILE A 241 10.89 10.20 -3.17
N TRP A 242 12.14 9.89 -3.50
CA TRP A 242 12.83 8.74 -2.90
C TRP A 242 13.25 9.01 -1.44
N MET A 243 13.56 10.26 -1.07
CA MET A 243 13.71 10.65 0.33
C MET A 243 12.40 10.47 1.11
N TYR A 244 11.26 10.85 0.51
CA TYR A 244 9.96 10.57 1.10
C TYR A 244 9.72 9.05 1.26
N ALA A 245 10.04 8.25 0.24
CA ALA A 245 9.96 6.79 0.34
C ALA A 245 10.82 6.24 1.48
N PHE A 246 12.02 6.80 1.68
CA PHE A 246 12.91 6.45 2.78
C PHE A 246 12.30 6.80 4.14
N VAL A 247 11.76 8.01 4.31
CA VAL A 247 11.09 8.47 5.55
C VAL A 247 9.87 7.61 5.89
N THR A 248 9.17 7.08 4.88
CA THR A 248 8.03 6.17 5.07
C THR A 248 8.44 4.70 5.23
N GLY A 249 9.70 4.43 5.59
CA GLY A 249 10.20 3.08 5.87
C GLY A 249 10.29 2.20 4.63
N LEU A 250 10.44 2.77 3.43
CA LEU A 250 10.50 2.05 2.14
C LEU A 250 9.29 1.12 1.93
N SER A 251 8.11 1.56 2.35
CA SER A 251 6.91 0.75 2.23
C SER A 251 6.64 0.36 0.76
N PRO A 252 6.20 -0.89 0.47
CA PRO A 252 6.03 -1.37 -0.90
C PRO A 252 5.09 -0.50 -1.74
N SER A 253 4.09 0.12 -1.12
CA SER A 253 3.14 1.01 -1.81
C SER A 253 3.80 2.30 -2.29
N VAL A 254 4.61 2.93 -1.43
CA VAL A 254 5.33 4.17 -1.76
C VAL A 254 6.42 3.89 -2.78
N MET A 255 7.17 2.78 -2.65
CA MET A 255 8.19 2.39 -3.62
C MET A 255 7.60 2.23 -5.03
N ARG A 256 6.43 1.58 -5.17
CA ARG A 256 5.74 1.47 -6.46
C ARG A 256 5.42 2.83 -7.06
N SER A 257 4.86 3.71 -6.25
CA SER A 257 4.47 5.05 -6.69
C SER A 257 5.67 5.92 -7.03
N ALA A 258 6.75 5.84 -6.24
CA ALA A 258 8.00 6.52 -6.50
C ALA A 258 8.62 6.06 -7.82
N LEU A 259 8.61 4.74 -8.11
CA LEU A 259 9.03 4.20 -9.40
C LEU A 259 8.18 4.73 -10.55
N MET A 260 6.85 4.68 -10.44
CA MET A 260 5.94 5.16 -11.50
C MET A 260 6.16 6.66 -11.78
N LEU A 261 6.30 7.48 -10.72
CA LEU A 261 6.55 8.91 -10.85
C LEU A 261 7.94 9.21 -11.41
N SER A 262 8.96 8.43 -11.03
CA SER A 262 10.31 8.54 -11.60
C SER A 262 10.30 8.26 -13.10
N PHE A 263 9.63 7.18 -13.53
CA PHE A 263 9.49 6.88 -14.96
C PHE A 263 8.69 7.94 -15.70
N TRP A 264 7.63 8.47 -15.07
CA TRP A 264 6.85 9.55 -15.65
C TRP A 264 7.68 10.83 -15.84
N ALA A 265 8.46 11.21 -14.83
CA ALA A 265 9.35 12.37 -14.89
C ALA A 265 10.46 12.19 -15.96
N LEU A 266 11.10 11.02 -15.98
CA LEU A 266 12.12 10.68 -16.99
C LEU A 266 11.54 10.67 -18.41
N SER A 267 10.30 10.19 -18.58
CA SER A 267 9.63 10.18 -19.88
C SER A 267 9.41 11.58 -20.43
N GLY A 268 9.07 12.54 -19.56
CA GLY A 268 8.95 13.95 -19.93
C GLY A 268 10.25 14.59 -20.40
N LEU A 269 11.39 14.06 -19.92
CA LEU A 269 12.73 14.55 -20.33
C LEU A 269 13.15 14.05 -21.72
N LEU A 270 12.68 12.88 -22.11
CA LEU A 270 13.04 12.27 -23.40
C LEU A 270 12.30 12.90 -24.60
N GLU A 271 11.46 13.93 -24.35
CA GLU A 271 10.67 14.63 -25.38
C GLU A 271 9.81 13.70 -26.26
N LYS A 272 9.62 12.48 -25.85
CA LYS A 272 8.81 11.49 -26.56
C LYS A 272 7.41 11.45 -25.93
N GLN A 273 6.39 11.45 -26.78
CA GLN A 273 5.02 11.17 -26.35
C GLN A 273 4.93 9.70 -25.93
N ILE A 274 5.29 9.43 -24.68
CA ILE A 274 5.22 8.08 -24.11
C ILE A 274 3.78 7.82 -23.66
N SER A 275 3.29 6.62 -23.97
CA SER A 275 1.98 6.18 -23.47
C SER A 275 1.95 6.26 -21.94
N ARG A 276 0.86 6.75 -21.37
CA ARG A 276 0.64 6.80 -19.91
C ARG A 276 0.72 5.43 -19.22
N TRP A 277 0.60 4.35 -19.98
CA TRP A 277 0.74 2.98 -19.51
C TRP A 277 2.18 2.55 -19.28
N ASN A 278 3.15 3.16 -19.98
CA ASN A 278 4.54 2.75 -19.91
C ASN A 278 5.14 2.88 -18.49
N PRO A 279 4.92 3.97 -17.73
CA PRO A 279 5.38 4.05 -16.35
C PRO A 279 4.80 2.95 -15.44
N LEU A 280 3.51 2.61 -15.63
CA LEU A 280 2.85 1.55 -14.87
C LEU A 280 3.47 0.19 -15.17
N PHE A 281 3.64 -0.17 -16.43
CA PHE A 281 4.23 -1.44 -16.83
C PHE A 281 5.71 -1.53 -16.48
N ALA A 282 6.49 -0.46 -16.65
CA ALA A 282 7.89 -0.42 -16.27
C ALA A 282 8.08 -0.65 -14.78
N ALA A 283 7.27 -0.01 -13.95
CA ALA A 283 7.30 -0.23 -12.51
C ALA A 283 6.92 -1.67 -12.14
N ALA A 284 5.90 -2.24 -12.77
CA ALA A 284 5.52 -3.63 -12.55
C ALA A 284 6.64 -4.60 -12.90
N VAL A 285 7.27 -4.44 -14.08
CA VAL A 285 8.38 -5.28 -14.53
C VAL A 285 9.55 -5.24 -13.56
N ILE A 286 9.97 -4.04 -13.13
CA ILE A 286 11.10 -3.90 -12.20
C ILE A 286 10.78 -4.57 -10.86
N ILE A 287 9.58 -4.36 -10.32
CA ILE A 287 9.18 -4.96 -9.05
C ILE A 287 9.19 -6.49 -9.15
N LEU A 288 8.67 -7.04 -10.25
CA LEU A 288 8.62 -8.49 -10.47
C LEU A 288 10.00 -9.10 -10.76
N ILE A 289 10.96 -8.35 -11.33
CA ILE A 289 12.35 -8.78 -11.45
C ILE A 289 13.00 -8.87 -10.07
N ILE A 290 12.78 -7.87 -9.20
CA ILE A 290 13.36 -7.83 -7.84
C ILE A 290 12.69 -8.87 -6.95
N ASN A 291 11.38 -8.97 -6.99
CA ASN A 291 10.58 -9.90 -6.19
C ASN A 291 9.42 -10.48 -7.01
N PRO A 292 9.60 -11.65 -7.62
CA PRO A 292 8.54 -12.32 -8.39
C PRO A 292 7.27 -12.60 -7.57
N LEU A 293 7.40 -12.85 -6.27
CA LEU A 293 6.28 -13.12 -5.37
C LEU A 293 5.39 -11.90 -5.12
N ALA A 294 5.87 -10.71 -5.45
CA ALA A 294 5.07 -9.48 -5.33
C ALA A 294 3.76 -9.55 -6.12
N LEU A 295 3.70 -10.31 -7.22
CA LEU A 295 2.48 -10.52 -8.01
C LEU A 295 1.31 -11.02 -7.16
N TRP A 296 1.59 -11.88 -6.20
CA TRP A 296 0.60 -12.49 -5.31
C TRP A 296 0.31 -11.66 -4.06
N SER A 297 1.01 -10.54 -3.86
CA SER A 297 0.73 -9.66 -2.74
C SER A 297 -0.54 -8.85 -3.02
N VAL A 298 -1.47 -8.86 -2.05
CA VAL A 298 -2.71 -8.07 -2.09
C VAL A 298 -2.42 -6.60 -2.38
N SER A 299 -1.37 -6.07 -1.77
CA SER A 299 -0.96 -4.68 -1.95
C SER A 299 -0.52 -4.35 -3.39
N PHE A 300 0.15 -5.29 -4.08
CA PHE A 300 0.52 -5.13 -5.49
C PHE A 300 -0.74 -5.14 -6.35
N GLN A 301 -1.58 -6.16 -6.21
CA GLN A 301 -2.78 -6.36 -7.00
C GLN A 301 -3.74 -5.17 -6.89
N LEU A 302 -4.06 -4.74 -5.66
CA LEU A 302 -4.95 -3.59 -5.43
C LEU A 302 -4.40 -2.28 -5.99
N SER A 303 -3.08 -2.04 -5.83
CA SER A 303 -2.47 -0.81 -6.32
C SER A 303 -2.47 -0.72 -7.85
N PHE A 304 -2.10 -1.81 -8.53
CA PHE A 304 -2.07 -1.83 -10.00
C PHE A 304 -3.49 -1.84 -10.59
N ALA A 305 -4.44 -2.56 -9.97
CA ALA A 305 -5.85 -2.54 -10.36
C ALA A 305 -6.45 -1.13 -10.22
N ALA A 306 -6.20 -0.44 -9.10
CA ALA A 306 -6.68 0.92 -8.87
C ALA A 306 -6.17 1.89 -9.95
N VAL A 307 -4.85 1.91 -10.21
CA VAL A 307 -4.27 2.80 -11.21
C VAL A 307 -4.79 2.46 -12.61
N ALA A 308 -4.87 1.18 -12.97
CA ALA A 308 -5.43 0.74 -14.24
C ALA A 308 -6.90 1.16 -14.38
N GLY A 309 -7.70 1.00 -13.33
CA GLY A 309 -9.10 1.44 -13.29
C GLY A 309 -9.25 2.94 -13.50
N ILE A 310 -8.47 3.76 -12.80
CA ILE A 310 -8.45 5.21 -12.97
C ILE A 310 -8.08 5.58 -14.42
N MET A 311 -7.10 4.91 -15.00
CA MET A 311 -6.66 5.19 -16.38
C MET A 311 -7.68 4.75 -17.42
N LEU A 312 -8.37 3.62 -17.21
CA LEU A 312 -9.35 3.07 -18.17
C LEU A 312 -10.71 3.74 -18.06
N ILE A 313 -11.21 3.88 -16.83
CA ILE A 313 -12.58 4.32 -16.54
C ILE A 313 -12.60 5.85 -16.34
N GLY A 314 -11.69 6.38 -15.51
CA GLY A 314 -11.68 7.79 -15.12
C GLY A 314 -11.57 8.73 -16.32
N GLN A 315 -10.71 8.42 -17.31
CA GLN A 315 -10.56 9.25 -18.51
C GLN A 315 -11.80 9.28 -19.39
N LYS A 316 -12.53 8.18 -19.48
CA LYS A 316 -13.77 8.13 -20.29
C LYS A 316 -14.89 8.90 -19.61
N MET A 317 -15.06 8.71 -18.31
CA MET A 317 -16.09 9.40 -17.54
C MET A 317 -15.83 10.92 -17.51
N GLN A 318 -14.58 11.34 -17.37
CA GLN A 318 -14.22 12.77 -17.39
C GLN A 318 -14.56 13.47 -18.70
N ARG A 319 -14.47 12.76 -19.85
CA ARG A 319 -14.87 13.30 -21.16
C ARG A 319 -16.38 13.44 -21.33
N SER A 320 -17.15 12.63 -20.61
CA SER A 320 -18.61 12.60 -20.69
C SER A 320 -19.29 13.60 -19.75
N ILE A 321 -18.58 14.11 -18.74
CA ILE A 321 -19.12 15.02 -17.73
C ILE A 321 -18.51 16.41 -17.91
N SER A 322 -19.29 17.33 -18.47
CA SER A 322 -18.93 18.75 -18.59
C SER A 322 -19.54 19.52 -17.41
N LEU A 323 -18.80 19.60 -16.29
CA LEU A 323 -19.23 20.40 -15.14
C LEU A 323 -18.77 21.86 -15.32
N LYS A 324 -19.66 22.82 -15.05
CA LYS A 324 -19.33 24.26 -15.06
C LYS A 324 -18.94 24.70 -13.64
N GLY A 325 -17.79 25.35 -13.49
CA GLY A 325 -17.28 25.84 -12.22
C GLY A 325 -16.14 25.01 -11.64
N ARG A 326 -15.07 25.67 -11.15
CA ARG A 326 -13.85 25.03 -10.65
C ARG A 326 -14.11 24.06 -9.49
N MET A 327 -14.97 24.44 -8.56
CA MET A 327 -15.28 23.61 -7.39
C MET A 327 -16.04 22.34 -7.80
N LEU A 328 -17.02 22.46 -8.69
CA LEU A 328 -17.80 21.31 -9.17
C LEU A 328 -16.93 20.36 -10.01
N GLN A 329 -15.99 20.89 -10.80
CA GLN A 329 -14.99 20.09 -11.52
C GLN A 329 -14.07 19.33 -10.58
N TYR A 330 -13.62 19.96 -9.48
CA TYR A 330 -12.78 19.32 -8.47
C TYR A 330 -13.52 18.17 -7.76
N VAL A 331 -14.71 18.45 -7.22
CA VAL A 331 -15.55 17.46 -6.54
C VAL A 331 -15.92 16.30 -7.48
N GLY A 332 -16.37 16.62 -8.68
CA GLY A 332 -16.71 15.63 -9.69
C GLY A 332 -15.50 14.78 -10.12
N GLY A 333 -14.33 15.39 -10.29
CA GLY A 333 -13.08 14.70 -10.59
C GLY A 333 -12.68 13.73 -9.48
N LEU A 334 -12.78 14.17 -8.21
CA LEU A 334 -12.48 13.34 -7.05
C LEU A 334 -13.42 12.13 -6.94
N MET A 335 -14.73 12.37 -7.13
CA MET A 335 -15.72 11.28 -7.14
C MET A 335 -15.47 10.29 -8.29
N LEU A 336 -15.18 10.80 -9.48
CA LEU A 336 -14.87 9.97 -10.65
C LEU A 336 -13.67 9.06 -10.42
N VAL A 337 -12.58 9.61 -9.88
CA VAL A 337 -11.37 8.84 -9.56
C VAL A 337 -11.69 7.79 -8.50
N SER A 338 -12.46 8.15 -7.47
CA SER A 338 -12.86 7.22 -6.40
C SER A 338 -13.71 6.07 -6.94
N VAL A 339 -14.71 6.36 -7.77
CA VAL A 339 -15.57 5.34 -8.38
C VAL A 339 -14.79 4.45 -9.34
N ALA A 340 -13.92 5.03 -10.16
CA ALA A 340 -13.09 4.26 -11.10
C ALA A 340 -12.13 3.31 -10.38
N ALA A 341 -11.49 3.77 -9.30
CA ALA A 341 -10.65 2.94 -8.46
C ALA A 341 -11.45 1.83 -7.76
N GLN A 342 -12.62 2.17 -7.20
CA GLN A 342 -13.48 1.21 -6.50
C GLN A 342 -13.96 0.10 -7.44
N ILE A 343 -14.46 0.43 -8.63
CA ILE A 343 -14.91 -0.58 -9.61
C ILE A 343 -13.78 -1.56 -9.93
N ALA A 344 -12.54 -1.06 -10.09
CA ALA A 344 -11.41 -1.91 -10.44
C ALA A 344 -10.88 -2.73 -9.25
N THR A 345 -11.03 -2.26 -8.02
CA THR A 345 -10.51 -2.95 -6.82
C THR A 345 -11.58 -3.78 -6.11
N MET A 346 -12.86 -3.52 -6.33
CA MET A 346 -13.98 -4.16 -5.63
C MET A 346 -13.94 -5.70 -5.69
N PRO A 347 -13.67 -6.36 -6.85
CA PRO A 347 -13.58 -7.81 -6.88
C PRO A 347 -12.52 -8.37 -5.94
N LEU A 348 -11.34 -7.73 -5.90
CA LEU A 348 -10.25 -8.13 -5.03
C LEU A 348 -10.54 -7.81 -3.55
N THR A 349 -11.16 -6.67 -3.26
CA THR A 349 -11.48 -6.32 -1.87
C THR A 349 -12.53 -7.26 -1.27
N MET A 350 -13.54 -7.64 -2.04
CA MET A 350 -14.53 -8.64 -1.63
C MET A 350 -13.88 -10.02 -1.41
N HIS A 351 -12.95 -10.43 -2.30
CA HIS A 351 -12.24 -11.70 -2.17
C HIS A 351 -11.32 -11.74 -0.95
N TYR A 352 -10.47 -10.71 -0.75
CA TYR A 352 -9.45 -10.74 0.30
C TYR A 352 -9.95 -10.30 1.67
N PHE A 353 -10.93 -9.41 1.74
CA PHE A 353 -11.40 -8.81 2.99
C PHE A 353 -12.83 -9.18 3.34
N GLY A 354 -13.57 -9.85 2.45
CA GLY A 354 -14.94 -10.27 2.68
C GLY A 354 -15.94 -9.11 2.88
N GLN A 355 -15.55 -7.88 2.50
CA GLN A 355 -16.40 -6.71 2.70
C GLN A 355 -16.12 -5.60 1.68
N THR A 356 -17.12 -4.75 1.47
CA THR A 356 -17.00 -3.52 0.68
C THR A 356 -17.72 -2.39 1.39
N SER A 357 -17.17 -1.16 1.31
CA SER A 357 -17.83 0.04 1.85
C SER A 357 -18.86 0.57 0.85
N ASN A 358 -20.03 0.96 1.36
CA ASN A 358 -21.07 1.56 0.54
C ASN A 358 -20.93 3.08 0.43
N TYR A 359 -20.33 3.71 1.45
CA TYR A 359 -20.13 5.18 1.48
C TYR A 359 -18.72 5.63 1.05
N PHE A 360 -17.94 4.76 0.39
CA PHE A 360 -16.57 5.05 -0.03
C PHE A 360 -16.43 6.39 -0.79
N ALA A 361 -17.40 6.73 -1.66
CA ALA A 361 -17.33 7.96 -2.45
C ALA A 361 -17.52 9.21 -1.58
N LEU A 362 -18.47 9.17 -0.61
CA LEU A 362 -18.68 10.22 0.36
C LEU A 362 -17.48 10.37 1.29
N THR A 363 -16.98 9.25 1.79
CA THR A 363 -15.79 9.21 2.65
C THR A 363 -14.59 9.81 1.94
N ASN A 364 -14.32 9.42 0.71
CA ASN A 364 -13.18 9.91 -0.08
C ASN A 364 -13.26 11.41 -0.39
N LEU A 365 -14.48 11.94 -0.54
CA LEU A 365 -14.69 13.37 -0.75
C LEU A 365 -14.16 14.23 0.41
N VAL A 366 -14.21 13.70 1.62
CA VAL A 366 -13.73 14.38 2.83
C VAL A 366 -12.30 13.95 3.18
N VAL A 367 -12.06 12.64 3.20
CA VAL A 367 -10.80 12.06 3.71
C VAL A 367 -9.62 12.39 2.82
N ILE A 368 -9.78 12.40 1.48
CA ILE A 368 -8.67 12.68 0.56
C ILE A 368 -8.15 14.12 0.70
N PRO A 369 -8.99 15.18 0.69
CA PRO A 369 -8.52 16.53 0.94
C PRO A 369 -7.90 16.70 2.33
N MET A 370 -8.52 16.12 3.37
CA MET A 370 -7.99 16.18 4.73
C MET A 370 -6.64 15.47 4.86
N ALA A 371 -6.47 14.33 4.21
CA ALA A 371 -5.18 13.64 4.17
C ALA A 371 -4.08 14.50 3.54
N GLY A 372 -4.42 15.24 2.48
CA GLY A 372 -3.50 16.22 1.87
C GLY A 372 -3.09 17.33 2.84
N VAL A 373 -4.05 17.90 3.56
CA VAL A 373 -3.79 18.92 4.61
C VAL A 373 -2.93 18.34 5.72
N LEU A 374 -3.26 17.13 6.21
CA LEU A 374 -2.50 16.46 7.28
C LEU A 374 -1.07 16.09 6.86
N LEU A 375 -0.82 15.78 5.59
CA LEU A 375 0.53 15.60 5.08
C LEU A 375 1.35 16.90 5.20
N VAL A 376 0.78 18.03 4.78
CA VAL A 376 1.47 19.32 4.86
C VAL A 376 1.69 19.73 6.30
N LEU A 377 0.65 19.65 7.14
CA LEU A 377 0.73 20.02 8.56
C LEU A 377 1.66 19.08 9.32
N GLY A 378 1.60 17.76 9.08
CA GLY A 378 2.44 16.79 9.75
C GLY A 378 3.92 17.00 9.45
N PHE A 379 4.30 17.10 8.16
CA PHE A 379 5.69 17.42 7.81
C PHE A 379 6.11 18.82 8.25
N GLY A 380 5.20 19.80 8.21
CA GLY A 380 5.44 21.14 8.74
C GLY A 380 5.73 21.13 10.26
N THR A 381 4.95 20.35 11.01
CA THR A 381 5.15 20.13 12.45
C THR A 381 6.53 19.52 12.72
N LEU A 382 6.93 18.47 12.00
CA LEU A 382 8.26 17.87 12.15
C LEU A 382 9.37 18.82 11.76
N ALA A 383 9.21 19.54 10.64
CA ALA A 383 10.21 20.49 10.14
C ALA A 383 10.44 21.67 11.09
N MET A 384 9.41 22.09 11.82
CA MET A 384 9.47 23.22 12.76
C MET A 384 9.49 22.78 14.23
N SER A 385 9.77 21.51 14.49
CA SER A 385 9.69 20.91 15.83
C SER A 385 10.67 21.48 16.88
N TRP A 386 11.60 22.34 16.47
CA TRP A 386 12.57 23.00 17.34
C TRP A 386 12.17 24.44 17.73
N CYS A 387 11.05 24.96 17.25
CA CYS A 387 10.60 26.33 17.52
C CYS A 387 9.13 26.36 17.97
N VAL A 388 8.75 27.45 18.60
CA VAL A 388 7.38 27.68 19.14
C VAL A 388 6.30 27.51 18.06
N ILE A 389 6.63 27.84 16.81
CA ILE A 389 5.70 27.65 15.68
C ILE A 389 5.36 26.16 15.50
N GLY A 390 6.33 25.27 15.75
CA GLY A 390 6.10 23.82 15.70
C GLY A 390 5.10 23.33 16.74
N GLU A 391 5.11 23.88 17.95
CA GLU A 391 4.13 23.52 19.00
C GLU A 391 2.70 23.91 18.56
N TRP A 392 2.51 25.13 18.03
CA TRP A 392 1.24 25.56 17.47
C TRP A 392 0.78 24.68 16.30
N LEU A 393 1.69 24.36 15.39
CA LEU A 393 1.40 23.43 14.31
C LEU A 393 1.02 22.05 14.85
N GLY A 394 1.66 21.57 15.89
CA GLY A 394 1.33 20.31 16.58
C GLY A 394 -0.11 20.29 17.09
N VAL A 395 -0.55 21.38 17.75
CA VAL A 395 -1.94 21.51 18.22
C VAL A 395 -2.92 21.50 17.05
N VAL A 396 -2.66 22.27 15.99
CA VAL A 396 -3.50 22.32 14.80
C VAL A 396 -3.55 20.94 14.11
N THR A 397 -2.40 20.28 13.99
CA THR A 397 -2.31 18.94 13.38
C THR A 397 -3.11 17.92 14.18
N LYS A 398 -3.00 17.93 15.51
CA LYS A 398 -3.78 17.07 16.41
C LYS A 398 -5.28 17.28 16.23
N TRP A 399 -5.72 18.54 16.19
CA TRP A 399 -7.13 18.90 16.00
C TRP A 399 -7.64 18.45 14.62
N CYS A 400 -6.88 18.68 13.54
CA CYS A 400 -7.24 18.21 12.21
C CYS A 400 -7.30 16.67 12.14
N THR A 401 -6.40 15.97 12.83
CA THR A 401 -6.40 14.50 12.88
C THR A 401 -7.62 13.98 13.66
N TRP A 402 -7.95 14.63 14.78
CA TRP A 402 -9.17 14.35 15.53
C TRP A 402 -10.42 14.55 14.67
N LEU A 403 -10.51 15.66 13.92
CA LEU A 403 -11.63 15.93 13.02
C LEU A 403 -11.75 14.85 11.92
N LEU A 404 -10.63 14.43 11.33
CA LEU A 404 -10.63 13.34 10.35
C LEU A 404 -11.21 12.05 10.96
N ARG A 405 -10.76 11.70 12.17
CA ARG A 405 -11.25 10.52 12.89
C ARG A 405 -12.75 10.63 13.16
N ASP A 406 -13.21 11.75 13.72
CA ASP A 406 -14.64 11.97 14.07
C ASP A 406 -15.55 11.82 12.83
N VAL A 407 -15.14 12.38 11.68
CA VAL A 407 -15.88 12.23 10.42
C VAL A 407 -15.94 10.77 9.98
N VAL A 408 -14.85 10.04 10.06
CA VAL A 408 -14.79 8.62 9.67
C VAL A 408 -15.64 7.75 10.59
N GLU A 409 -15.58 7.97 11.92
CA GLU A 409 -16.38 7.27 12.91
C GLU A 409 -17.89 7.56 12.72
N ARG A 410 -18.27 8.79 12.37
CA ARG A 410 -19.68 9.12 12.03
C ARG A 410 -20.15 8.41 10.77
N ILE A 411 -19.32 8.32 9.75
CA ILE A 411 -19.67 7.60 8.51
C ILE A 411 -19.78 6.09 8.76
N GLU A 412 -18.92 5.52 9.60
CA GLU A 412 -19.04 4.13 10.05
C GLU A 412 -20.39 3.86 10.71
N GLY A 413 -20.85 4.79 11.56
CA GLY A 413 -22.13 4.70 12.30
C GLY A 413 -23.38 4.83 11.42
N LEU A 414 -23.26 5.15 10.13
CA LEU A 414 -24.40 5.20 9.23
C LEU A 414 -24.98 3.80 8.96
N PRO A 415 -26.30 3.66 8.77
CA PRO A 415 -26.90 2.38 8.41
C PRO A 415 -26.34 1.87 7.08
N PHE A 416 -26.10 0.56 7.01
CA PHE A 416 -25.53 -0.09 5.81
C PHE A 416 -24.17 0.46 5.37
N SER A 417 -23.31 0.89 6.31
CA SER A 417 -21.98 1.47 6.01
C SER A 417 -21.07 0.50 5.25
N SER A 418 -21.22 -0.80 5.47
CA SER A 418 -20.51 -1.83 4.72
C SER A 418 -21.42 -3.00 4.38
N THR A 419 -21.10 -3.67 3.28
CA THR A 419 -21.73 -4.93 2.88
C THR A 419 -20.71 -6.05 3.00
N GLN A 420 -21.04 -7.11 3.73
CA GLN A 420 -20.20 -8.29 3.89
C GLN A 420 -20.52 -9.27 2.76
N ILE A 421 -19.58 -9.44 1.84
CA ILE A 421 -19.66 -10.40 0.73
C ILE A 421 -18.24 -10.91 0.50
N SER A 422 -18.04 -12.22 0.68
CA SER A 422 -16.81 -12.90 0.30
C SER A 422 -17.00 -13.55 -1.07
N LEU A 423 -16.07 -13.31 -1.98
CA LEU A 423 -16.08 -13.91 -3.31
C LEU A 423 -15.06 -15.04 -3.40
N GLU A 424 -15.43 -16.16 -4.01
CA GLU A 424 -14.48 -17.19 -4.41
C GLU A 424 -13.58 -16.74 -5.56
N SER A 425 -12.42 -17.39 -5.72
CA SER A 425 -11.45 -17.02 -6.76
C SER A 425 -12.04 -17.05 -8.17
N GLY A 426 -12.88 -18.03 -8.49
CA GLY A 426 -13.59 -18.13 -9.75
C GLY A 426 -14.54 -16.96 -10.02
N SER A 427 -15.26 -16.54 -8.99
CA SER A 427 -16.17 -15.38 -9.04
C SER A 427 -15.46 -14.06 -9.34
N VAL A 428 -14.24 -13.90 -8.83
CA VAL A 428 -13.39 -12.72 -9.12
C VAL A 428 -13.10 -12.61 -10.61
N PHE A 429 -12.71 -13.72 -11.27
CA PHE A 429 -12.44 -13.72 -12.72
C PHE A 429 -13.70 -13.39 -13.51
N CYS A 430 -14.86 -13.96 -13.14
CA CYS A 430 -16.14 -13.67 -13.79
C CYS A 430 -16.51 -12.19 -13.65
N LEU A 431 -16.33 -11.60 -12.47
CA LEU A 431 -16.64 -10.19 -12.23
C LEU A 431 -15.72 -9.26 -13.03
N TYR A 432 -14.42 -9.58 -13.13
CA TYR A 432 -13.54 -8.85 -14.05
C TYR A 432 -13.93 -8.99 -15.52
N GLY A 433 -14.37 -10.18 -15.94
CA GLY A 433 -14.94 -10.42 -17.27
C GLY A 433 -16.11 -9.48 -17.54
N ALA A 434 -17.06 -9.38 -16.61
CA ALA A 434 -18.20 -8.46 -16.71
C ALA A 434 -17.76 -6.99 -16.79
N ILE A 435 -16.79 -6.57 -15.97
CA ILE A 435 -16.24 -5.20 -16.00
C ILE A 435 -15.61 -4.90 -17.37
N VAL A 436 -14.81 -5.82 -17.93
CA VAL A 436 -14.18 -5.65 -19.24
C VAL A 436 -15.23 -5.56 -20.34
N CYS A 437 -16.23 -6.45 -20.35
CA CYS A 437 -17.33 -6.41 -21.33
C CYS A 437 -18.10 -5.07 -21.23
N GLY A 438 -18.41 -4.60 -20.01
CA GLY A 438 -19.06 -3.30 -19.79
C GLY A 438 -18.23 -2.13 -20.33
N LEU A 439 -16.90 -2.16 -20.11
CA LEU A 439 -16.00 -1.14 -20.67
C LEU A 439 -15.92 -1.16 -22.19
N MET A 440 -16.02 -2.34 -22.82
CA MET A 440 -16.06 -2.48 -24.28
C MET A 440 -17.38 -1.95 -24.85
N MET A 441 -18.51 -2.19 -24.17
CA MET A 441 -19.81 -1.59 -24.55
C MET A 441 -19.74 -0.05 -24.57
N MET A 442 -19.02 0.56 -23.63
CA MET A 442 -18.83 2.01 -23.60
C MET A 442 -17.89 2.55 -24.69
N ARG A 443 -17.25 1.71 -25.49
CA ARG A 443 -16.34 2.12 -26.58
C ARG A 443 -17.06 2.43 -27.89
N GLY A 444 -18.19 1.78 -28.15
CA GLY A 444 -18.97 1.94 -29.38
C GLY A 444 -20.00 3.07 -29.28
N ALA A 445 -20.34 3.70 -30.40
CA ALA A 445 -21.47 4.61 -30.52
C ALA A 445 -22.82 3.89 -30.45
N LYS A 446 -22.83 2.58 -30.68
CA LYS A 446 -24.00 1.68 -30.61
C LYS A 446 -23.71 0.61 -29.54
N ILE A 447 -24.79 0.20 -28.85
CA ILE A 447 -24.72 -0.92 -27.91
C ILE A 447 -24.44 -2.18 -28.73
N ASP A 448 -23.29 -2.79 -28.50
CA ASP A 448 -22.94 -4.05 -29.12
C ASP A 448 -23.50 -5.20 -28.25
N TRP A 449 -24.51 -5.88 -28.75
CA TRP A 449 -25.20 -6.95 -28.03
C TRP A 449 -24.28 -8.10 -27.62
N TRP A 450 -23.18 -8.32 -28.32
CA TRP A 450 -22.19 -9.34 -27.97
C TRP A 450 -21.53 -9.05 -26.62
N TRP A 451 -21.23 -7.76 -26.32
CA TRP A 451 -20.68 -7.39 -25.03
C TRP A 451 -21.72 -7.46 -23.91
N LEU A 452 -22.97 -7.18 -24.19
CA LEU A 452 -24.08 -7.36 -23.24
C LEU A 452 -24.23 -8.84 -22.87
N ILE A 453 -24.22 -9.73 -23.87
CA ILE A 453 -24.23 -11.18 -23.66
C ILE A 453 -23.04 -11.59 -22.80
N GLY A 454 -21.83 -11.06 -23.08
CA GLY A 454 -20.63 -11.30 -22.30
C GLY A 454 -20.79 -10.91 -20.82
N VAL A 455 -21.40 -9.75 -20.52
CA VAL A 455 -21.71 -9.33 -19.13
C VAL A 455 -22.66 -10.33 -18.48
N VAL A 456 -23.75 -10.68 -19.13
CA VAL A 456 -24.77 -11.59 -18.60
C VAL A 456 -24.18 -12.98 -18.33
N LEU A 457 -23.38 -13.52 -19.25
CA LEU A 457 -22.72 -14.82 -19.10
C LEU A 457 -21.71 -14.78 -17.94
N SER A 458 -20.89 -13.72 -17.84
CA SER A 458 -19.92 -13.58 -16.76
C SER A 458 -20.60 -13.50 -15.39
N LEU A 459 -21.70 -12.74 -15.25
CA LEU A 459 -22.45 -12.65 -14.01
C LEU A 459 -23.22 -13.95 -13.70
N GLY A 460 -23.77 -14.63 -14.71
CA GLY A 460 -24.41 -15.94 -14.56
C GLY A 460 -23.41 -17.00 -14.11
N MET A 461 -22.21 -17.01 -14.67
CA MET A 461 -21.13 -17.90 -14.26
C MET A 461 -20.62 -17.60 -12.83
N MET A 462 -20.52 -16.33 -12.46
CA MET A 462 -20.22 -15.93 -11.10
C MET A 462 -21.25 -16.51 -10.11
N LEU A 463 -22.54 -16.35 -10.42
CA LEU A 463 -23.61 -16.88 -9.57
C LEU A 463 -23.56 -18.41 -9.46
N SER A 464 -23.23 -19.12 -10.55
CA SER A 464 -23.12 -20.57 -10.53
C SER A 464 -21.91 -21.06 -9.72
N VAL A 465 -20.81 -20.33 -9.67
CA VAL A 465 -19.66 -20.61 -8.81
C VAL A 465 -20.03 -20.39 -7.35
N GLU A 466 -20.64 -19.26 -7.01
CA GLU A 466 -21.08 -18.96 -5.62
C GLU A 466 -22.14 -19.94 -5.11
N LEU A 467 -22.97 -20.51 -5.98
CA LEU A 467 -23.95 -21.54 -5.62
C LEU A 467 -23.37 -22.95 -5.60
N GLY A 468 -22.07 -23.12 -5.88
CA GLY A 468 -21.38 -24.42 -5.90
C GLY A 468 -21.81 -25.33 -7.07
N ILE A 469 -22.46 -24.76 -8.11
CA ILE A 469 -22.89 -25.52 -9.30
C ILE A 469 -21.70 -25.82 -10.20
N VAL A 470 -20.73 -24.92 -10.27
CA VAL A 470 -19.49 -25.02 -11.04
C VAL A 470 -18.31 -24.74 -10.13
N ASN A 471 -17.35 -25.65 -10.04
CA ASN A 471 -16.07 -25.44 -9.37
C ASN A 471 -15.05 -24.92 -10.40
N LEU A 472 -14.56 -23.70 -10.21
CA LEU A 472 -13.52 -23.06 -11.04
C LEU A 472 -12.22 -22.88 -10.24
#